data_2ba0bef48d24911cba95960312613e62
#
_entry.id   2ba0bef48d24911cba95960312613e62
#
_cell.length_a   1.000
_cell.length_b   1.000
_cell.length_c   1.000
_cell.angle_alpha   90.00
_cell.angle_beta   90.00
_cell.angle_gamma   90.00
#
_symmetry.space_group_name_H-M   'P 1'
#
loop_
_entity.id
_entity.type
_entity.pdbx_description
1 polymer ?
#
loop_
_entity_poly.entity_id
_entity_poly.type
_entity_poly.pdbx_seq_one_letter_code
_entity_poly.pdbx_strand_id
1 'polypeptide(L)'
;MKTREEAAAYGLTFPDSYEDRPFKDQRWQVIRVKPGKKIFLWIYEKDELIHLNVKTDPRWRDFWRAAYPSVIPGYHQNKEHWNTIILDGSVPDKDIERMIGESYDLVTDSPTKRIYEA
;
A
#
# COMPACT_ATOMS: atom_id res chain seq x y z
N MET A 1 10.03 -8.41 -2.70
CA MET A 1 8.75 -8.67 -2.02
C MET A 1 7.79 -9.25 -3.03
N LYS A 2 7.30 -10.43 -2.77
CA LYS A 2 6.40 -11.12 -3.70
C LYS A 2 5.21 -11.78 -3.02
N THR A 3 5.24 -11.94 -1.70
CA THR A 3 4.21 -12.70 -1.01
C THR A 3 3.33 -11.81 -0.14
N ARG A 4 2.14 -12.31 0.12
CA ARG A 4 1.19 -11.70 1.04
C ARG A 4 1.80 -11.56 2.44
N GLU A 5 2.52 -12.58 2.86
CA GLU A 5 3.16 -12.61 4.18
C GLU A 5 4.22 -11.51 4.33
N GLU A 6 5.02 -11.31 3.29
CA GLU A 6 6.03 -10.25 3.31
C GLU A 6 5.40 -8.87 3.39
N ALA A 7 4.37 -8.64 2.58
CA ALA A 7 3.69 -7.35 2.57
C ALA A 7 3.01 -7.06 3.91
N ALA A 8 2.31 -8.04 4.47
CA ALA A 8 1.64 -7.89 5.76
C ALA A 8 2.66 -7.65 6.87
N ALA A 9 3.75 -8.41 6.87
CA ALA A 9 4.80 -8.25 7.89
C ALA A 9 5.37 -6.83 7.85
N TYR A 10 5.62 -6.29 6.67
CA TYR A 10 6.12 -4.93 6.57
C TYR A 10 5.10 -3.91 7.08
N GLY A 11 3.84 -4.03 6.65
CA GLY A 11 2.78 -3.14 7.10
C GLY A 11 2.61 -3.14 8.62
N LEU A 12 2.79 -4.29 9.24
CA LEU A 12 2.65 -4.43 10.68
C LEU A 12 3.83 -3.87 11.48
N THR A 13 4.88 -3.39 10.82
CA THR A 13 5.97 -2.70 11.51
C THR A 13 5.60 -1.27 11.89
N PHE A 14 4.55 -0.71 11.30
CA PHE A 14 4.15 0.66 11.59
C PHE A 14 3.38 0.74 12.92
N PRO A 15 3.56 1.83 13.69
CA PRO A 15 2.90 1.97 14.99
C PRO A 15 1.38 1.89 14.90
N ASP A 16 0.77 1.19 15.86
CA ASP A 16 -0.69 1.05 15.99
C ASP A 16 -1.36 0.36 14.81
N SER A 17 -0.60 -0.33 13.97
CA SER A 17 -1.15 -1.07 12.85
C SER A 17 -1.63 -2.45 13.28
N TYR A 18 -2.62 -2.97 12.56
CA TYR A 18 -3.14 -4.31 12.80
C TYR A 18 -3.78 -4.86 11.53
N GLU A 19 -3.79 -6.18 11.43
CA GLU A 19 -4.38 -6.86 10.28
C GLU A 19 -5.88 -7.06 10.51
N ASP A 20 -6.66 -6.98 9.41
CA ASP A 20 -8.08 -7.25 9.44
C ASP A 20 -8.47 -7.92 8.13
N ARG A 21 -9.52 -8.71 8.18
CA ARG A 21 -10.13 -9.35 6.99
C ARG A 21 -11.62 -9.09 7.05
N PRO A 22 -12.05 -7.86 6.70
CA PRO A 22 -13.42 -7.42 6.96
C PRO A 22 -14.45 -7.96 5.98
N PHE A 23 -14.01 -8.68 4.93
CA PHE A 23 -14.92 -9.17 3.90
C PHE A 23 -15.17 -10.66 4.06
N LYS A 24 -16.30 -11.14 3.50
CA LYS A 24 -16.58 -12.58 3.47
C LYS A 24 -15.49 -13.32 2.69
N ASP A 25 -14.97 -12.68 1.64
CA ASP A 25 -13.84 -13.24 0.89
C ASP A 25 -12.56 -12.97 1.67
N GLN A 26 -12.07 -14.00 2.35
CA GLN A 26 -10.88 -13.91 3.19
C GLN A 26 -9.59 -13.70 2.41
N ARG A 27 -9.66 -13.73 1.08
CA ARG A 27 -8.50 -13.42 0.23
C ARG A 27 -8.19 -11.93 0.22
N TRP A 28 -9.13 -11.09 0.63
CA TRP A 28 -8.93 -9.65 0.78
C TRP A 28 -8.49 -9.37 2.22
N GLN A 29 -7.24 -8.96 2.35
CA GLN A 29 -6.60 -8.68 3.62
C GLN A 29 -6.27 -7.20 3.67
N VAL A 30 -6.44 -6.57 4.82
CA VAL A 30 -6.12 -5.15 4.98
C VAL A 30 -5.28 -4.93 6.23
N ILE A 31 -4.46 -3.89 6.20
CA ILE A 31 -3.73 -3.42 7.37
C ILE A 31 -4.31 -2.05 7.71
N ARG A 32 -4.80 -1.94 8.93
CA ARG A 32 -5.42 -0.73 9.46
C ARG A 32 -4.55 -0.09 10.52
N VAL A 33 -4.87 1.14 10.87
CA VAL A 33 -4.18 1.85 11.94
C VAL A 33 -5.19 2.41 12.93
N LYS A 34 -4.91 2.25 14.24
CA LYS A 34 -5.72 2.81 15.33
C LYS A 34 -5.39 4.28 15.53
N PRO A 35 -6.31 5.06 16.10
CA PRO A 35 -7.65 4.68 16.55
C PRO A 35 -8.72 4.75 15.46
N GLY A 36 -8.45 5.39 14.33
CA GLY A 36 -9.43 5.66 13.30
C GLY A 36 -9.80 4.47 12.43
N LYS A 37 -9.12 3.35 12.57
CA LYS A 37 -9.35 2.13 11.79
C LYS A 37 -9.17 2.34 10.29
N LYS A 38 -8.42 3.34 9.88
CA LYS A 38 -8.19 3.61 8.47
C LYS A 38 -7.29 2.57 7.86
N ILE A 39 -7.57 2.20 6.62
CA ILE A 39 -6.79 1.22 5.89
C ILE A 39 -5.69 1.94 5.12
N PHE A 40 -4.43 1.50 5.28
CA PHE A 40 -3.35 2.05 4.48
C PHE A 40 -2.71 1.01 3.55
N LEU A 41 -3.10 -0.25 3.66
CA LEU A 41 -2.56 -1.30 2.81
C LEU A 41 -3.64 -2.35 2.56
N TRP A 42 -3.96 -2.59 1.29
CA TRP A 42 -4.82 -3.68 0.87
C TRP A 42 -3.95 -4.73 0.23
N ILE A 43 -4.18 -5.99 0.55
CA ILE A 43 -3.42 -7.11 0.01
C ILE A 43 -4.39 -8.12 -0.56
N TYR A 44 -4.23 -8.45 -1.83
CA TYR A 44 -5.12 -9.40 -2.50
C TYR A 44 -4.37 -10.08 -3.65
N GLU A 45 -4.92 -11.16 -4.14
CA GLU A 45 -4.36 -11.87 -5.29
C GLU A 45 -5.24 -11.63 -6.51
N LYS A 46 -4.59 -11.40 -7.64
CA LYS A 46 -5.25 -11.23 -8.92
C LYS A 46 -4.29 -11.71 -10.00
N ASP A 47 -4.80 -12.53 -10.94
CA ASP A 47 -3.98 -13.08 -12.03
C ASP A 47 -2.72 -13.79 -11.51
N GLU A 48 -2.89 -14.54 -10.42
CA GLU A 48 -1.83 -15.34 -9.79
C GLU A 48 -0.70 -14.54 -9.16
N LEU A 49 -0.85 -13.23 -9.05
CA LEU A 49 0.13 -12.35 -8.42
C LEU A 49 -0.50 -11.61 -7.25
N ILE A 50 0.30 -11.33 -6.24
CA ILE A 50 -0.14 -10.50 -5.13
C ILE A 50 -0.13 -9.04 -5.58
N HIS A 51 -1.21 -8.35 -5.26
CA HIS A 51 -1.40 -6.93 -5.55
C HIS A 51 -1.55 -6.19 -4.24
N LEU A 52 -1.01 -4.99 -4.19
CA LEU A 52 -1.15 -4.10 -3.03
C LEU A 52 -1.83 -2.82 -3.50
N ASN A 53 -2.84 -2.36 -2.74
CA ASN A 53 -3.35 -1.01 -2.94
C ASN A 53 -2.83 -0.12 -1.83
N VAL A 54 -2.26 1.00 -2.21
CA VAL A 54 -1.70 1.98 -1.28
C VAL A 54 -2.22 3.36 -1.63
N LYS A 55 -2.49 4.16 -0.60
CA LYS A 55 -2.89 5.56 -0.81
C LYS A 55 -1.66 6.35 -1.25
N THR A 56 -1.85 7.30 -2.15
CA THR A 56 -0.75 8.05 -2.72
C THR A 56 -1.10 9.53 -2.79
N ASP A 57 -0.12 10.38 -2.54
CA ASP A 57 -0.23 11.81 -2.76
C ASP A 57 -0.26 12.05 -4.27
N PRO A 58 -1.16 12.88 -4.79
CA PRO A 58 -1.22 13.15 -6.23
C PRO A 58 0.11 13.59 -6.84
N ARG A 59 0.97 14.24 -6.05
CA ARG A 59 2.31 14.66 -6.52
C ARG A 59 3.21 13.45 -6.80
N TRP A 60 3.03 12.35 -6.09
CA TRP A 60 3.84 11.14 -6.23
C TRP A 60 3.15 10.05 -7.04
N ARG A 61 1.83 10.12 -7.15
CA ARG A 61 1.03 9.12 -7.86
C ARG A 61 1.55 8.86 -9.26
N ASP A 62 1.70 9.92 -10.03
CA ASP A 62 2.11 9.80 -11.43
C ASP A 62 3.60 9.46 -11.56
N PHE A 63 4.40 9.92 -10.62
CA PHE A 63 5.81 9.55 -10.56
C PHE A 63 5.97 8.03 -10.47
N TRP A 64 5.26 7.41 -9.55
CA TRP A 64 5.37 5.97 -9.34
C TRP A 64 4.81 5.19 -10.54
N ARG A 65 3.70 5.65 -11.12
CA ARG A 65 3.13 5.03 -12.32
C ARG A 65 4.06 5.13 -13.52
N ALA A 66 4.78 6.23 -13.64
CA ALA A 66 5.73 6.43 -14.73
C ALA A 66 7.01 5.62 -14.51
N ALA A 67 7.43 5.46 -13.25
CA ALA A 67 8.65 4.76 -12.92
C ALA A 67 8.55 3.26 -13.16
N TYR A 68 7.37 2.66 -12.93
CA TYR A 68 7.22 1.21 -12.98
C TYR A 68 5.93 0.81 -13.68
N PRO A 69 6.00 -0.04 -14.73
CA PRO A 69 4.77 -0.58 -15.36
C PRO A 69 3.88 -1.35 -14.39
N SER A 70 4.46 -1.90 -13.32
CA SER A 70 3.71 -2.66 -12.31
C SER A 70 3.07 -1.79 -11.24
N VAL A 71 3.20 -0.47 -11.35
CA VAL A 71 2.45 0.48 -10.52
C VAL A 71 1.38 1.09 -11.40
N ILE A 72 0.11 0.78 -11.11
CA ILE A 72 -1.03 1.14 -11.94
C ILE A 72 -2.09 1.87 -11.11
N PRO A 73 -3.09 2.50 -11.75
CA PRO A 73 -4.20 3.12 -11.00
C PRO A 73 -4.90 2.13 -10.08
N GLY A 74 -5.33 2.60 -8.91
CA GLY A 74 -5.86 1.76 -7.86
C GLY A 74 -7.06 0.91 -8.28
N TYR A 75 -6.92 -0.40 -8.18
CA TYR A 75 -7.96 -1.35 -8.52
C TYR A 75 -9.04 -1.33 -7.42
N HIS A 76 -10.29 -1.11 -7.83
CA HIS A 76 -11.44 -0.97 -6.91
C HIS A 76 -11.31 0.19 -5.93
N GLN A 77 -10.47 1.18 -6.23
CA GLN A 77 -10.27 2.34 -5.39
C GLN A 77 -10.38 3.63 -6.22
N ASN A 78 -10.44 4.77 -5.55
CA ASN A 78 -10.37 6.05 -6.22
C ASN A 78 -8.97 6.21 -6.83
N LYS A 79 -8.93 6.32 -8.15
CA LYS A 79 -7.67 6.29 -8.89
C LYS A 79 -6.85 7.58 -8.79
N GLU A 80 -7.43 8.63 -8.24
CA GLU A 80 -6.69 9.86 -7.97
C GLU A 80 -5.87 9.76 -6.69
N HIS A 81 -6.30 8.90 -5.76
CA HIS A 81 -5.70 8.79 -4.43
C HIS A 81 -5.10 7.42 -4.12
N TRP A 82 -5.19 6.47 -5.03
CA TRP A 82 -4.71 5.11 -4.80
C TRP A 82 -3.95 4.57 -6.00
N ASN A 83 -2.85 3.88 -5.72
CA ASN A 83 -2.10 3.09 -6.70
C ASN A 83 -2.17 1.62 -6.32
N THR A 84 -2.07 0.76 -7.32
CA THR A 84 -1.91 -0.67 -7.15
C THR A 84 -0.49 -1.04 -7.52
N ILE A 85 0.18 -1.79 -6.67
CA ILE A 85 1.52 -2.33 -6.93
C ILE A 85 1.37 -3.83 -7.19
N ILE A 86 1.80 -4.28 -8.36
CA ILE A 86 1.78 -5.70 -8.70
C ILE A 86 3.11 -6.30 -8.28
N LEU A 87 3.09 -7.30 -7.40
CA LEU A 87 4.31 -7.89 -6.87
C LEU A 87 4.85 -8.96 -7.83
N ASP A 88 5.31 -8.51 -8.98
CA ASP A 88 5.89 -9.38 -10.01
C ASP A 88 7.42 -9.41 -9.98
N GLY A 89 8.02 -8.76 -9.01
CA GLY A 89 9.46 -8.72 -8.85
C GLY A 89 10.15 -7.56 -9.56
N SER A 90 9.40 -6.75 -10.32
CA SER A 90 10.00 -5.66 -11.08
C SER A 90 10.22 -4.39 -10.26
N VAL A 91 9.46 -4.19 -9.18
CA VAL A 91 9.61 -3.02 -8.33
C VAL A 91 10.55 -3.36 -7.17
N PRO A 92 11.62 -2.58 -6.96
CA PRO A 92 12.54 -2.84 -5.85
C PRO A 92 11.83 -2.76 -4.49
N ASP A 93 12.23 -3.59 -3.55
CA ASP A 93 11.62 -3.63 -2.21
C ASP A 93 11.64 -2.26 -1.53
N LYS A 94 12.73 -1.53 -1.66
CA LYS A 94 12.86 -0.20 -1.03
C LYS A 94 11.78 0.76 -1.53
N ASP A 95 11.39 0.65 -2.78
CA ASP A 95 10.36 1.52 -3.35
C ASP A 95 8.97 1.06 -2.97
N ILE A 96 8.74 -0.26 -2.89
CA ILE A 96 7.49 -0.80 -2.35
C ILE A 96 7.30 -0.33 -0.91
N GLU A 97 8.35 -0.46 -0.10
CA GLU A 97 8.33 -0.04 1.30
C GLU A 97 8.07 1.45 1.44
N ARG A 98 8.66 2.25 0.58
CA ARG A 98 8.44 3.70 0.56
C ARG A 98 6.99 4.04 0.23
N MET A 99 6.40 3.36 -0.75
CA MET A 99 5.00 3.59 -1.11
C MET A 99 4.04 3.17 0.02
N ILE A 100 4.33 2.08 0.71
CA ILE A 100 3.54 1.67 1.87
C ILE A 100 3.68 2.71 2.99
N GLY A 101 4.88 3.19 3.25
CA GLY A 101 5.13 4.22 4.27
C GLY A 101 4.43 5.52 3.96
N GLU A 102 4.43 5.94 2.70
CA GLU A 102 3.69 7.12 2.27
C GLU A 102 2.19 6.96 2.54
N SER A 103 1.66 5.78 2.22
CA SER A 103 0.25 5.48 2.47
C SER A 103 -0.09 5.57 3.96
N TYR A 104 0.75 5.00 4.81
CA TYR A 104 0.58 5.09 6.26
C TYR A 104 0.55 6.56 6.71
N ASP A 105 1.50 7.35 6.25
CA ASP A 105 1.57 8.76 6.63
C ASP A 105 0.32 9.53 6.19
N LEU A 106 -0.18 9.25 5.00
CA LEU A 106 -1.36 9.94 4.48
C LEU A 106 -2.62 9.63 5.28
N VAL A 107 -2.79 8.38 5.75
CA VAL A 107 -3.99 8.03 6.51
C VAL A 107 -3.88 8.39 7.97
N THR A 108 -2.68 8.56 8.50
CA THR A 108 -2.48 8.97 9.89
C THR A 108 -2.31 10.47 10.03
N ASP A 109 -2.14 11.17 8.91
CA ASP A 109 -1.81 12.59 8.92
C ASP A 109 -0.60 12.83 9.84
N SER A 110 0.38 11.95 9.73
CA SER A 110 1.55 11.94 10.60
C SER A 110 2.38 13.21 10.41
N PRO A 111 2.74 13.91 11.49
CA PRO A 111 3.62 15.05 11.38
C PRO A 111 5.04 14.67 11.03
N THR A 112 5.35 13.39 11.10
CA THR A 112 6.67 12.89 10.77
C THR A 112 6.80 12.41 9.35
N LYS A 113 5.80 12.63 8.50
CA LYS A 113 6.02 12.32 7.10
C LYS A 113 7.08 13.26 6.60
N ARG A 114 8.06 12.73 5.89
CA ARG A 114 9.11 13.27 6.03
C ARG A 114 10.14 13.20 5.12
N ILE A 115 10.84 12.20 5.08
CA ILE A 115 12.06 12.16 4.30
C ILE A 115 11.82 12.22 2.81
N TYR A 116 10.68 11.73 2.34
CA TYR A 116 10.36 11.80 0.92
C TYR A 116 9.59 13.07 0.55
N GLU A 117 9.37 13.93 1.51
CA GLU A 117 8.79 15.26 1.26
C GLU A 117 9.85 16.34 1.33
N ALA A 118 11.00 16.02 1.84
CA ALA A 118 12.08 16.97 2.02
C ALA A 118 12.65 17.48 0.70
#